data_dc279ce092fe5dbc6fc240ad5e4a31dc
#
_entry.id   dc279ce092fe5dbc6fc240ad5e4a31dc
#
_cell.length_a   1.000
_cell.length_b   1.000
_cell.length_c   1.000
_cell.angle_alpha   90.00
_cell.angle_beta   90.00
_cell.angle_gamma   90.00
#
_symmetry.space_group_name_H-M   'P 1'
#
loop_
_entity.id
_entity.type
_entity.pdbx_description
1 polymer ?
#
loop_
_entity_poly.entity_id
_entity_poly.type
_entity_poly.pdbx_seq_one_letter_code
_entity_poly.pdbx_strand_id
1 'polypeptide(L)'
;MTRREFFLSIASAAGARAVPTISQAPLIVPVHLVLDGQAKWRPEQLHYFWSRIWPEAVRDLASCGIRLQSSLRTGEVWRHSGREPEVIGLDSGVINFVISDRIPIEWDNGRALSGVTTRYRGYHLCMVALNHAHCHQIPLLAVNTCVHELLHALLQDIFESRPAGWRGETREFRIDLYATRLWLFHDGAAIRKAARIYVERLQSEVKPRT
;
A
#
# COMPACT_ATOMS: atom_id res chain seq x y z
N MET A 1 27.22 3.25 -3.64
CA MET A 1 26.46 2.32 -2.79
C MET A 1 25.16 2.01 -3.56
N THR A 2 24.96 0.77 -3.96
CA THR A 2 23.77 0.37 -4.71
C THR A 2 22.59 0.21 -3.74
N ARG A 3 21.34 0.34 -4.25
CA ARG A 3 20.10 0.11 -3.49
C ARG A 3 20.15 -1.25 -2.74
N ARG A 4 20.77 -2.26 -3.34
CA ARG A 4 20.93 -3.61 -2.80
C ARG A 4 21.90 -3.67 -1.62
N GLU A 5 22.99 -2.93 -1.68
CA GLU A 5 24.00 -2.85 -0.61
C GLU A 5 23.48 -2.12 0.63
N PHE A 6 22.62 -1.10 0.41
CA PHE A 6 21.95 -0.38 1.48
C PHE A 6 21.01 -1.29 2.29
N PHE A 7 20.19 -2.12 1.64
CA PHE A 7 19.28 -3.04 2.32
C PHE A 7 20.01 -4.15 3.09
N LEU A 8 21.14 -4.64 2.60
CA LEU A 8 21.95 -5.65 3.28
C LEU A 8 22.69 -5.09 4.51
N SER A 9 23.09 -3.81 4.47
CA SER A 9 23.76 -3.13 5.57
C SER A 9 22.84 -2.88 6.78
N ILE A 10 21.55 -2.62 6.54
CA ILE A 10 20.57 -2.36 7.62
C ILE A 10 20.21 -3.65 8.38
N ALA A 11 20.19 -4.80 7.71
CA ALA A 11 19.83 -6.08 8.32
C ALA A 11 20.80 -6.52 9.43
N SER A 12 22.05 -6.03 9.42
CA SER A 12 23.09 -6.41 10.39
C SER A 12 23.06 -5.61 11.71
N ALA A 13 22.31 -4.51 11.79
CA ALA A 13 22.32 -3.61 12.96
C ALA A 13 21.19 -3.88 13.98
N ALA A 14 20.36 -4.90 13.78
CA ALA A 14 19.22 -5.17 14.63
C ALA A 14 19.60 -5.98 15.89
N GLY A 15 20.23 -5.33 16.85
CA GLY A 15 20.28 -5.81 18.24
C GLY A 15 18.86 -5.90 18.80
N ALA A 16 18.52 -7.02 19.44
CA ALA A 16 17.23 -7.31 20.05
C ALA A 16 16.85 -6.21 21.07
N ARG A 17 16.11 -5.19 20.65
CA ARG A 17 15.45 -4.26 21.54
C ARG A 17 14.03 -4.78 21.83
N ALA A 18 13.64 -4.69 23.12
CA ALA A 18 12.31 -5.07 23.56
C ALA A 18 11.23 -4.41 22.70
N VAL A 19 10.31 -5.22 22.20
CA VAL A 19 9.13 -4.75 21.45
C VAL A 19 8.31 -3.85 22.37
N PRO A 20 8.13 -2.56 22.08
CA PRO A 20 7.27 -1.71 22.90
C PRO A 20 5.86 -2.27 22.81
N THR A 21 5.32 -2.65 23.96
CA THR A 21 3.93 -3.11 24.09
C THR A 21 3.04 -1.92 23.74
N ILE A 22 2.42 -1.93 22.56
CA ILE A 22 1.43 -0.92 22.18
C ILE A 22 0.19 -1.18 23.02
N SER A 23 0.11 -0.51 24.18
CA SER A 23 -0.98 -0.62 25.14
C SER A 23 -2.35 -0.10 24.63
N GLN A 24 -2.39 0.47 23.43
CA GLN A 24 -3.62 1.04 22.86
C GLN A 24 -4.30 0.04 21.91
N ALA A 25 -5.65 0.05 21.91
CA ALA A 25 -6.43 -0.73 20.94
C ALA A 25 -5.98 -0.47 19.50
N PRO A 26 -5.91 -1.48 18.62
CA PRO A 26 -5.43 -1.31 17.25
C PRO A 26 -6.30 -0.31 16.48
N LEU A 27 -5.68 0.49 15.64
CA LEU A 27 -6.39 1.33 14.68
C LEU A 27 -6.93 0.44 13.57
N ILE A 28 -8.25 0.41 13.41
CA ILE A 28 -8.90 -0.34 12.33
C ILE A 28 -8.92 0.49 11.07
N VAL A 29 -8.38 -0.05 9.98
CA VAL A 29 -8.38 0.57 8.65
C VAL A 29 -9.21 -0.30 7.72
N PRO A 30 -10.33 0.22 7.17
CA PRO A 30 -11.15 -0.52 6.23
C PRO A 30 -10.44 -0.57 4.86
N VAL A 31 -10.25 -1.78 4.34
CA VAL A 31 -9.63 -2.04 3.04
C VAL A 31 -10.53 -2.94 2.21
N HIS A 32 -10.83 -2.51 1.02
CA HIS A 32 -11.56 -3.28 0.03
C HIS A 32 -10.58 -3.88 -0.97
N LEU A 33 -10.39 -5.18 -0.93
CA LEU A 33 -9.54 -5.91 -1.87
C LEU A 33 -10.33 -6.15 -3.14
N VAL A 34 -9.87 -5.59 -4.24
CA VAL A 34 -10.50 -5.70 -5.56
C VAL A 34 -9.62 -6.55 -6.46
N LEU A 35 -10.07 -7.74 -6.80
CA LEU A 35 -9.39 -8.59 -7.77
C LEU A 35 -9.80 -8.19 -9.18
N ASP A 36 -8.82 -7.78 -10.01
CA ASP A 36 -9.06 -7.40 -11.40
C ASP A 36 -9.48 -8.62 -12.24
N GLY A 37 -10.76 -8.68 -12.62
CA GLY A 37 -11.33 -9.75 -13.42
C GLY A 37 -10.88 -9.75 -14.89
N GLN A 38 -10.29 -8.65 -15.37
CA GLN A 38 -9.71 -8.55 -16.71
C GLN A 38 -8.26 -9.01 -16.77
N ALA A 39 -7.63 -9.23 -15.63
CA ALA A 39 -6.26 -9.71 -15.56
C ALA A 39 -6.15 -11.21 -15.89
N LYS A 40 -5.06 -11.57 -16.55
CA LYS A 40 -4.75 -12.98 -16.88
C LYS A 40 -4.06 -13.67 -15.70
N TRP A 41 -4.85 -14.07 -14.72
CA TRP A 41 -4.34 -14.75 -13.54
C TRP A 41 -3.87 -16.16 -13.82
N ARG A 42 -2.73 -16.51 -13.24
CA ARG A 42 -2.36 -17.91 -13.03
C ARG A 42 -2.80 -18.31 -11.61
N PRO A 43 -3.39 -19.50 -11.42
CA PRO A 43 -3.86 -19.94 -10.09
C PRO A 43 -2.76 -19.84 -9.01
N GLU A 44 -1.51 -20.14 -9.39
CA GLU A 44 -0.35 -20.09 -8.48
C GLU A 44 -0.05 -18.67 -8.00
N GLN A 45 -0.26 -17.65 -8.86
CA GLN A 45 -0.04 -16.24 -8.50
C GLN A 45 -1.03 -15.81 -7.43
N LEU A 46 -2.31 -16.12 -7.61
CA LEU A 46 -3.34 -15.79 -6.63
C LEU A 46 -3.15 -16.57 -5.33
N HIS A 47 -2.86 -17.88 -5.42
CA HIS A 47 -2.55 -18.68 -4.24
C HIS A 47 -1.37 -18.09 -3.46
N TYR A 48 -0.31 -17.71 -4.16
CA TYR A 48 0.89 -17.13 -3.55
C TYR A 48 0.60 -15.77 -2.90
N PHE A 49 -0.20 -14.92 -3.55
CA PHE A 49 -0.61 -13.65 -2.98
C PHE A 49 -1.37 -13.85 -1.66
N TRP A 50 -2.38 -14.72 -1.66
CA TRP A 50 -3.24 -14.95 -0.50
C TRP A 50 -2.55 -15.69 0.64
N SER A 51 -1.63 -16.60 0.34
CA SER A 51 -0.97 -17.43 1.35
C SER A 51 0.32 -16.81 1.91
N ARG A 52 0.93 -15.88 1.18
CA ARG A 52 2.25 -15.34 1.55
C ARG A 52 2.32 -13.83 1.56
N ILE A 53 1.96 -13.16 0.47
CA ILE A 53 2.19 -11.72 0.33
C ILE A 53 1.26 -10.92 1.25
N TRP A 54 -0.05 -11.09 1.08
CA TRP A 54 -1.03 -10.31 1.82
C TRP A 54 -0.96 -10.52 3.35
N PRO A 55 -0.86 -11.77 3.88
CA PRO A 55 -0.72 -11.98 5.31
C PRO A 55 0.52 -11.33 5.91
N GLU A 56 1.65 -11.31 5.19
CA GLU A 56 2.87 -10.63 5.65
C GLU A 56 2.68 -9.10 5.66
N ALA A 57 2.09 -8.50 4.62
CA ALA A 57 1.79 -7.07 4.59
C ALA A 57 0.86 -6.65 5.75
N VAL A 58 -0.17 -7.45 6.03
CA VAL A 58 -1.07 -7.25 7.18
C VAL A 58 -0.30 -7.32 8.50
N ARG A 59 0.61 -8.30 8.65
CA ARG A 59 1.44 -8.46 9.84
C ARG A 59 2.41 -7.29 10.03
N ASP A 60 2.98 -6.79 8.95
CA ASP A 60 3.90 -5.66 9.00
C ASP A 60 3.20 -4.39 9.49
N LEU A 61 2.01 -4.08 8.98
CA LEU A 61 1.21 -2.96 9.49
C LEU A 61 0.70 -3.19 10.91
N ALA A 62 0.39 -4.43 11.28
CA ALA A 62 0.00 -4.74 12.66
C ALA A 62 1.13 -4.46 13.66
N SER A 63 2.40 -4.53 13.26
CA SER A 63 3.55 -4.21 14.11
C SER A 63 3.55 -2.75 14.59
N CYS A 64 2.94 -1.83 13.85
CA CYS A 64 2.75 -0.44 14.26
C CYS A 64 1.34 -0.15 14.82
N GLY A 65 0.57 -1.19 15.16
CA GLY A 65 -0.76 -1.07 15.75
C GLY A 65 -1.86 -0.70 14.75
N ILE A 66 -1.66 -0.96 13.45
CA ILE A 66 -2.66 -0.81 12.41
C ILE A 66 -3.20 -2.19 12.03
N ARG A 67 -4.51 -2.38 12.17
CA ARG A 67 -5.20 -3.60 11.77
C ARG A 67 -6.04 -3.34 10.52
N LEU A 68 -5.72 -4.01 9.43
CA LEU A 68 -6.53 -3.95 8.22
C LEU A 68 -7.79 -4.81 8.40
N GLN A 69 -8.94 -4.19 8.19
CA GLN A 69 -10.22 -4.89 8.08
C GLN A 69 -10.55 -5.02 6.60
N SER A 70 -10.21 -6.16 6.02
CA SER A 70 -10.34 -6.38 4.58
C SER A 70 -11.59 -7.16 4.21
N SER A 71 -12.23 -6.74 3.11
CA SER A 71 -13.26 -7.48 2.38
C SER A 71 -12.77 -7.73 0.95
N LEU A 72 -13.16 -8.85 0.34
CA LEU A 72 -12.77 -9.21 -1.01
C LEU A 72 -13.94 -9.08 -1.97
N ARG A 73 -13.70 -8.46 -3.13
CA ARG A 73 -14.62 -8.43 -4.26
C ARG A 73 -13.89 -8.66 -5.58
N THR A 74 -14.65 -9.03 -6.59
CA THR A 74 -14.21 -8.98 -7.98
C THR A 74 -14.57 -7.63 -8.55
N GLY A 75 -13.61 -6.96 -9.16
CA GLY A 75 -13.79 -5.73 -9.92
C GLY A 75 -13.18 -5.89 -11.30
N GLU A 76 -13.12 -4.81 -12.07
CA GLU A 76 -12.55 -4.80 -13.42
C GLU A 76 -11.70 -3.56 -13.62
N VAL A 77 -10.57 -3.74 -14.29
CA VAL A 77 -9.70 -2.64 -14.72
C VAL A 77 -9.70 -2.60 -16.24
N TRP A 78 -10.52 -1.72 -16.82
CA TRP A 78 -10.57 -1.50 -18.26
C TRP A 78 -9.47 -0.55 -18.70
N ARG A 79 -8.65 -1.02 -19.63
CA ARG A 79 -7.52 -0.27 -20.18
C ARG A 79 -7.84 0.15 -21.60
N HIS A 80 -8.00 1.45 -21.79
CA HIS A 80 -8.28 2.04 -23.09
C HIS A 80 -7.03 2.78 -23.57
N SER A 81 -6.57 2.50 -24.79
CA SER A 81 -5.43 3.21 -25.36
C SER A 81 -5.68 4.71 -25.42
N GLY A 82 -4.78 5.48 -24.79
CA GLY A 82 -4.83 6.95 -24.77
C GLY A 82 -5.96 7.59 -23.93
N ARG A 83 -6.57 6.82 -23.04
CA ARG A 83 -7.60 7.32 -22.10
C ARG A 83 -7.29 6.86 -20.68
N GLU A 84 -7.78 7.63 -19.71
CA GLU A 84 -7.74 7.20 -18.32
C GLU A 84 -8.38 5.81 -18.16
N PRO A 85 -7.73 4.87 -17.46
CA PRO A 85 -8.30 3.55 -17.24
C PRO A 85 -9.59 3.65 -16.43
N GLU A 86 -10.52 2.75 -16.70
CA GLU A 86 -11.75 2.65 -15.92
C GLU A 86 -11.64 1.52 -14.90
N VAL A 87 -11.91 1.83 -13.61
CA VAL A 87 -11.88 0.86 -12.53
C VAL A 87 -13.28 0.72 -11.95
N ILE A 88 -13.80 -0.51 -11.99
CA ILE A 88 -15.14 -0.88 -11.50
C ILE A 88 -15.01 -1.70 -10.21
N GLY A 89 -16.00 -1.58 -9.34
CA GLY A 89 -16.04 -2.32 -8.07
C GLY A 89 -15.40 -1.57 -6.91
N LEU A 90 -15.25 -0.24 -7.01
CA LEU A 90 -14.74 0.61 -5.95
C LEU A 90 -15.85 1.02 -4.97
N ASP A 91 -15.49 1.11 -3.69
CA ASP A 91 -16.36 1.61 -2.63
C ASP A 91 -15.85 2.93 -2.05
N SER A 92 -16.78 3.79 -1.60
CA SER A 92 -16.46 5.00 -0.83
C SER A 92 -16.15 4.65 0.64
N GLY A 93 -15.35 5.51 1.30
CA GLY A 93 -15.06 5.35 2.73
C GLY A 93 -14.12 4.21 3.08
N VAL A 94 -13.47 3.62 2.10
CA VAL A 94 -12.47 2.54 2.27
C VAL A 94 -11.26 2.80 1.37
N ILE A 95 -10.14 2.17 1.69
CA ILE A 95 -9.03 2.05 0.74
C ILE A 95 -9.38 0.92 -0.22
N ASN A 96 -9.53 1.23 -1.51
CA ASN A 96 -9.68 0.22 -2.54
C ASN A 96 -8.30 -0.27 -2.96
N PHE A 97 -7.98 -1.50 -2.60
CA PHE A 97 -6.70 -2.13 -2.91
C PHE A 97 -6.87 -3.11 -4.08
N VAL A 98 -6.53 -2.63 -5.27
CA VAL A 98 -6.71 -3.37 -6.53
C VAL A 98 -5.50 -4.25 -6.79
N ILE A 99 -5.76 -5.53 -7.04
CA ILE A 99 -4.76 -6.53 -7.38
C ILE A 99 -4.94 -6.82 -8.87
N SER A 100 -3.94 -6.49 -9.67
CA SER A 100 -3.97 -6.64 -11.13
C SER A 100 -2.72 -7.36 -11.65
N ASP A 101 -2.69 -7.68 -12.93
CA ASP A 101 -1.53 -8.26 -13.59
C ASP A 101 -0.51 -7.20 -14.04
N ARG A 102 -0.94 -5.94 -14.16
CA ARG A 102 -0.10 -4.80 -14.55
C ARG A 102 -0.74 -3.47 -14.13
N ILE A 103 0.08 -2.47 -13.94
CA ILE A 103 -0.38 -1.08 -13.80
C ILE A 103 -0.76 -0.55 -15.19
N PRO A 104 -1.87 0.20 -15.33
CA PRO A 104 -2.21 0.89 -16.57
C PRO A 104 -1.09 1.83 -17.02
N ILE A 105 -0.78 1.85 -18.32
CA ILE A 105 0.34 2.62 -18.87
C ILE A 105 0.18 4.13 -18.65
N GLU A 106 -1.05 4.59 -18.60
CA GLU A 106 -1.42 5.99 -18.32
C GLU A 106 -1.00 6.43 -16.91
N TRP A 107 -0.90 5.48 -15.97
CA TRP A 107 -0.44 5.72 -14.59
C TRP A 107 1.03 5.37 -14.40
N ASP A 108 1.58 4.56 -15.28
CA ASP A 108 2.96 4.06 -15.18
C ASP A 108 4.02 5.08 -15.63
N ASN A 109 3.63 6.09 -16.41
CA ASN A 109 4.56 7.07 -16.98
C ASN A 109 5.82 6.45 -17.64
N GLY A 110 5.69 5.22 -18.16
CA GLY A 110 6.77 4.47 -18.80
C GLY A 110 7.84 3.92 -17.83
N ARG A 111 7.56 3.87 -16.53
CA ARG A 111 8.53 3.44 -15.50
C ARG A 111 8.39 1.98 -15.05
N ALA A 112 7.48 1.22 -15.62
CA ALA A 112 7.16 -0.16 -15.25
C ALA A 112 6.94 -0.31 -13.72
N LEU A 113 5.98 0.44 -13.19
CA LEU A 113 5.67 0.46 -11.77
C LEU A 113 5.12 -0.88 -11.28
N SER A 114 5.51 -1.27 -10.08
CA SER A 114 4.97 -2.44 -9.38
C SER A 114 3.68 -2.12 -8.61
N GLY A 115 3.45 -0.84 -8.31
CA GLY A 115 2.28 -0.34 -7.62
C GLY A 115 2.05 1.15 -7.89
N VAL A 116 0.87 1.61 -7.60
CA VAL A 116 0.47 3.02 -7.67
C VAL A 116 -0.63 3.32 -6.67
N THR A 117 -0.53 4.46 -6.01
CA THR A 117 -1.58 5.00 -5.14
C THR A 117 -2.03 6.35 -5.67
N THR A 118 -3.34 6.51 -5.86
CA THR A 118 -3.95 7.71 -6.42
C THR A 118 -5.36 7.95 -5.87
N ARG A 119 -5.89 9.15 -6.09
CA ARG A 119 -7.33 9.41 -6.02
C ARG A 119 -7.95 9.27 -7.41
N TYR A 120 -8.80 8.27 -7.55
CA TYR A 120 -9.50 7.99 -8.79
C TYR A 120 -10.98 8.31 -8.63
N ARG A 121 -11.48 9.33 -9.34
CA ARG A 121 -12.90 9.76 -9.29
C ARG A 121 -13.45 9.92 -7.86
N GLY A 122 -12.61 10.42 -6.94
CA GLY A 122 -12.97 10.58 -5.53
C GLY A 122 -12.72 9.36 -4.64
N TYR A 123 -12.43 8.18 -5.20
CA TYR A 123 -12.08 6.98 -4.45
C TYR A 123 -10.59 6.95 -4.10
N HIS A 124 -10.26 6.43 -2.93
CA HIS A 124 -8.88 6.09 -2.58
C HIS A 124 -8.52 4.76 -3.22
N LEU A 125 -7.54 4.77 -4.11
CA LEU A 125 -7.12 3.62 -4.89
C LEU A 125 -5.64 3.35 -4.66
N CYS A 126 -5.33 2.14 -4.22
CA CYS A 126 -4.01 1.52 -4.28
C CYS A 126 -4.09 0.39 -5.30
N MET A 127 -3.15 0.29 -6.22
CA MET A 127 -3.08 -0.83 -7.17
C MET A 127 -1.70 -1.46 -7.12
N VAL A 128 -1.64 -2.78 -7.15
CA VAL A 128 -0.39 -3.54 -7.24
C VAL A 128 -0.43 -4.50 -8.42
N ALA A 129 0.71 -4.64 -9.10
CA ALA A 129 0.88 -5.53 -10.25
C ALA A 129 1.61 -6.82 -9.82
N LEU A 130 0.91 -7.95 -9.80
CA LEU A 130 1.50 -9.24 -9.42
C LEU A 130 2.35 -9.89 -10.52
N ASN A 131 2.19 -9.46 -11.76
CA ASN A 131 3.00 -9.99 -12.88
C ASN A 131 4.35 -9.31 -13.03
N HIS A 132 4.64 -8.29 -12.24
CA HIS A 132 5.95 -7.69 -12.28
C HIS A 132 7.00 -8.74 -11.87
N ALA A 133 8.04 -8.92 -12.68
CA ALA A 133 9.06 -9.96 -12.49
C ALA A 133 9.67 -9.97 -11.08
N HIS A 134 9.80 -8.80 -10.46
CA HIS A 134 10.30 -8.66 -9.10
C HIS A 134 9.37 -9.22 -8.03
N CYS A 135 8.05 -9.15 -8.23
CA CYS A 135 7.08 -9.69 -7.28
C CYS A 135 7.15 -11.22 -7.17
N HIS A 136 7.51 -11.91 -8.26
CA HIS A 136 7.60 -13.36 -8.29
C HIS A 136 8.94 -13.91 -7.84
N GLN A 137 10.03 -13.18 -8.12
CA GLN A 137 11.39 -13.65 -7.82
C GLN A 137 11.79 -13.34 -6.39
N ILE A 138 11.27 -12.28 -5.79
CA ILE A 138 11.63 -11.83 -4.45
C ILE A 138 10.36 -11.51 -3.67
N PRO A 139 9.81 -12.49 -2.91
CA PRO A 139 8.57 -12.31 -2.14
C PRO A 139 8.54 -11.05 -1.26
N LEU A 140 9.68 -10.72 -0.68
CA LEU A 140 9.81 -9.54 0.17
C LEU A 140 9.53 -8.23 -0.58
N LEU A 141 9.87 -8.14 -1.86
CA LEU A 141 9.56 -6.96 -2.68
C LEU A 141 8.05 -6.82 -2.91
N ALA A 142 7.35 -7.93 -3.11
CA ALA A 142 5.90 -7.90 -3.28
C ALA A 142 5.19 -7.46 -2.00
N VAL A 143 5.64 -7.96 -0.84
CA VAL A 143 5.15 -7.51 0.47
C VAL A 143 5.43 -6.02 0.67
N ASN A 144 6.65 -5.59 0.41
CA ASN A 144 7.03 -4.18 0.53
C ASN A 144 6.22 -3.28 -0.41
N THR A 145 5.93 -3.73 -1.65
CA THR A 145 5.07 -2.98 -2.57
C THR A 145 3.67 -2.80 -2.00
N CYS A 146 3.07 -3.85 -1.45
CA CYS A 146 1.74 -3.74 -0.82
C CYS A 146 1.75 -2.77 0.37
N VAL A 147 2.74 -2.86 1.25
CA VAL A 147 2.88 -1.95 2.39
C VAL A 147 3.16 -0.53 1.93
N HIS A 148 4.02 -0.35 0.92
CA HIS A 148 4.38 0.94 0.32
C HIS A 148 3.13 1.67 -0.20
N GLU A 149 2.30 1.00 -1.00
CA GLU A 149 1.09 1.62 -1.55
C GLU A 149 0.06 1.93 -0.45
N LEU A 150 -0.10 1.07 0.55
CA LEU A 150 -0.96 1.35 1.69
C LEU A 150 -0.45 2.54 2.50
N LEU A 151 0.86 2.68 2.68
CA LEU A 151 1.45 3.83 3.37
C LEU A 151 1.29 5.13 2.60
N HIS A 152 1.34 5.12 1.25
CA HIS A 152 0.98 6.28 0.44
C HIS A 152 -0.41 6.80 0.76
N ALA A 153 -1.39 5.91 0.89
CA ALA A 153 -2.75 6.30 1.28
C ALA A 153 -2.80 6.80 2.73
N LEU A 154 -2.27 6.02 3.67
CA LEU A 154 -2.37 6.28 5.11
C LEU A 154 -1.61 7.53 5.57
N LEU A 155 -0.54 7.91 4.87
CA LEU A 155 0.33 9.03 5.23
C LEU A 155 0.11 10.27 4.34
N GLN A 156 -0.88 10.26 3.46
CA GLN A 156 -1.14 11.33 2.51
C GLN A 156 -1.18 12.70 3.18
N ASP A 157 -1.91 12.84 4.28
CA ASP A 157 -2.10 14.11 4.97
C ASP A 157 -0.82 14.67 5.60
N ILE A 158 0.07 13.80 6.07
CA ILE A 158 1.37 14.23 6.61
C ILE A 158 2.23 14.81 5.51
N PHE A 159 2.21 14.22 4.33
CA PHE A 159 3.06 14.66 3.22
C PHE A 159 2.50 15.89 2.51
N GLU A 160 1.17 16.04 2.47
CA GLU A 160 0.52 17.22 1.88
C GLU A 160 0.69 18.47 2.75
N SER A 161 0.72 18.32 4.07
CA SER A 161 0.81 19.44 5.02
C SER A 161 2.24 19.96 5.24
N ARG A 162 3.27 19.38 4.63
CA ARG A 162 4.67 19.75 4.87
C ARG A 162 5.23 20.72 3.82
N PRO A 163 6.28 21.54 4.22
CA PRO A 163 6.88 22.53 3.35
C PRO A 163 7.42 21.94 2.04
N ALA A 164 7.52 22.77 1.01
CA ALA A 164 7.85 22.42 -0.37
C ALA A 164 9.14 21.58 -0.59
N GLY A 165 10.05 21.50 0.39
CA GLY A 165 11.27 20.67 0.34
C GLY A 165 11.06 19.16 0.52
N TRP A 166 9.81 18.70 0.69
CA TRP A 166 9.48 17.29 0.90
C TRP A 166 8.76 16.67 -0.30
N ARG A 167 8.88 17.25 -1.48
CA ARG A 167 8.20 16.78 -2.68
C ARG A 167 9.04 15.74 -3.44
N GLY A 168 8.36 14.80 -4.08
CA GLY A 168 8.97 13.87 -5.03
C GLY A 168 9.86 12.80 -4.37
N GLU A 169 11.12 12.71 -4.76
CA GLU A 169 12.04 11.63 -4.37
C GLU A 169 12.22 11.43 -2.87
N THR A 170 12.15 12.51 -2.07
CA THR A 170 12.26 12.41 -0.60
C THR A 170 11.05 11.71 0.01
N ARG A 171 9.86 11.92 -0.55
CA ARG A 171 8.62 11.24 -0.13
C ARG A 171 8.71 9.74 -0.43
N GLU A 172 9.05 9.39 -1.67
CA GLU A 172 9.21 8.00 -2.11
C GLU A 172 10.25 7.27 -1.27
N PHE A 173 11.41 7.90 -1.05
CA PHE A 173 12.47 7.33 -0.22
C PHE A 173 12.00 7.04 1.21
N ARG A 174 11.21 7.92 1.83
CA ARG A 174 10.69 7.69 3.18
C ARG A 174 9.63 6.60 3.24
N ILE A 175 8.75 6.54 2.24
CA ILE A 175 7.77 5.46 2.17
C ILE A 175 8.47 4.13 1.93
N ASP A 176 9.48 4.08 1.07
CA ASP A 176 10.33 2.89 0.89
C ASP A 176 10.98 2.46 2.21
N LEU A 177 11.48 3.39 3.02
CA LEU A 177 12.01 3.09 4.35
C LEU A 177 10.93 2.54 5.28
N TYR A 178 9.77 3.21 5.35
CA TYR A 178 8.67 2.79 6.21
C TYR A 178 8.06 1.47 5.77
N ALA A 179 8.09 1.13 4.48
CA ALA A 179 7.67 -0.18 3.99
C ALA A 179 8.58 -1.32 4.45
N THR A 180 9.74 -1.02 5.04
CA THR A 180 10.57 -2.03 5.71
C THR A 180 10.09 -2.25 7.15
N ARG A 181 10.04 -3.50 7.60
CA ARG A 181 9.63 -3.87 8.96
C ARG A 181 10.32 -3.06 10.06
N LEU A 182 11.59 -2.76 9.86
CA LEU A 182 12.40 -2.07 10.84
C LEU A 182 11.89 -0.67 11.16
N TRP A 183 11.52 0.08 10.12
CA TRP A 183 11.06 1.46 10.28
C TRP A 183 9.59 1.56 10.69
N LEU A 184 8.75 0.63 10.23
CA LEU A 184 7.38 0.49 10.75
C LEU A 184 7.39 0.31 12.27
N PHE A 185 8.34 -0.45 12.77
CA PHE A 185 8.50 -0.64 14.20
C PHE A 185 9.03 0.61 14.91
N HIS A 186 10.00 1.29 14.35
CA HIS A 186 10.65 2.47 14.97
C HIS A 186 9.71 3.68 15.04
N ASP A 187 9.00 3.95 13.96
CA ASP A 187 8.14 5.13 13.81
C ASP A 187 6.65 4.80 13.91
N GLY A 188 6.31 3.61 14.39
CA GLY A 188 4.96 3.07 14.42
C GLY A 188 3.93 3.98 15.09
N ALA A 189 4.31 4.70 16.15
CA ALA A 189 3.42 5.64 16.80
C ALA A 189 3.06 6.84 15.91
N ALA A 190 4.03 7.38 15.17
CA ALA A 190 3.82 8.49 14.24
C ALA A 190 2.99 8.04 13.03
N ILE A 191 3.31 6.87 12.47
CA ILE A 191 2.57 6.26 11.36
C ILE A 191 1.12 6.02 11.77
N ARG A 192 0.89 5.46 12.95
CA ARG A 192 -0.45 5.20 13.48
C ARG A 192 -1.25 6.49 13.72
N LYS A 193 -0.60 7.55 14.23
CA LYS A 193 -1.25 8.85 14.41
C LYS A 193 -1.72 9.42 13.07
N ALA A 194 -0.88 9.35 12.04
CA ALA A 194 -1.23 9.78 10.69
C ALA A 194 -2.38 8.97 10.10
N ALA A 195 -2.28 7.65 10.18
CA ALA A 195 -3.31 6.75 9.70
C ALA A 195 -4.67 7.01 10.39
N ARG A 196 -4.68 7.43 11.66
CA ARG A 196 -5.91 7.79 12.37
C ARG A 196 -6.59 9.01 11.74
N ILE A 197 -5.83 10.08 11.48
CA ILE A 197 -6.35 11.28 10.81
C ILE A 197 -6.96 10.92 9.45
N TYR A 198 -6.25 10.09 8.70
CA TYR A 198 -6.74 9.60 7.41
C TYR A 198 -8.05 8.82 7.53
N VAL A 199 -8.16 7.88 8.47
CA VAL A 199 -9.37 7.07 8.69
C VAL A 199 -10.55 7.92 9.12
N GLU A 200 -10.34 8.89 10.00
CA GLU A 200 -11.38 9.85 10.43
C GLU A 200 -11.92 10.65 9.25
N ARG A 201 -11.04 11.12 8.36
CA ARG A 201 -11.43 11.79 7.12
C ARG A 201 -12.22 10.85 6.19
N LEU A 202 -11.71 9.65 5.96
CA LEU A 202 -12.35 8.63 5.13
C LEU A 202 -13.79 8.37 5.58
N GLN A 203 -14.00 8.25 6.89
CA GLN A 203 -15.33 8.06 7.48
C GLN A 203 -16.24 9.29 7.33
N SER A 204 -15.67 10.49 7.33
CA SER A 204 -16.45 11.72 7.12
C SER A 204 -16.94 11.90 5.67
N GLU A 205 -16.21 11.34 4.71
CA GLU A 205 -16.59 11.37 3.29
C GLU A 205 -17.81 10.50 2.97
N VAL A 206 -18.11 9.50 3.82
CA VAL A 206 -19.24 8.56 3.65
C VAL A 206 -20.57 9.14 4.17
N LYS A 207 -20.54 10.16 5.03
CA LYS A 207 -21.78 10.74 5.55
C LYS A 207 -22.55 11.36 4.39
N PRO A 208 -23.83 10.95 4.16
CA PRO A 208 -24.66 11.57 3.13
C PRO A 208 -24.71 13.07 3.42
N ARG A 209 -24.49 13.88 2.38
CA ARG A 209 -24.80 15.30 2.43
C ARG A 209 -26.31 15.39 2.60
N THR A 210 -26.76 15.53 3.84
CA THR A 210 -28.16 15.82 4.18
C THR A 210 -28.57 17.18 3.65
#